data_42d5712654dbcbf84acc743d9b767bd7
#
_entry.id   42d5712654dbcbf84acc743d9b767bd7
#
_cell.length_a   1.000
_cell.length_b   1.000
_cell.length_c   1.000
_cell.angle_alpha   90.00
_cell.angle_beta   90.00
_cell.angle_gamma   90.00
#
_symmetry.space_group_name_H-M   'P 1'
#
loop_
_entity.id
_entity.type
_entity.pdbx_description
1 polymer ?
#
loop_
_entity_poly.entity_id
_entity_poly.type
_entity_poly.pdbx_seq_one_letter_code
_entity_poly.pdbx_strand_id
1 'polypeptide(L)'
;MEKIEFLQVFQELCLAFRMPLDEKTTMVYYKYLKEFTIIEFKQAIANIITDIKYEYFPRVSMIYKECNLARARVLNNQKQELIATTETF
;
A
#
# COMPACT_ATOMS: atom_id res chain seq x y z
N MET A 1 -9.11 -4.90 -3.92
CA MET A 1 -8.26 -4.92 -5.14
C MET A 1 -8.24 -6.31 -5.75
N GLU A 2 -7.99 -6.37 -7.04
CA GLU A 2 -7.91 -7.64 -7.75
C GLU A 2 -6.60 -8.37 -7.42
N LYS A 3 -6.64 -9.70 -7.45
CA LYS A 3 -5.49 -10.53 -7.12
C LYS A 3 -4.28 -10.24 -8.03
N ILE A 4 -4.51 -10.03 -9.32
CA ILE A 4 -3.43 -9.76 -10.27
C ILE A 4 -2.76 -8.41 -10.00
N GLU A 5 -3.55 -7.41 -9.63
CA GLU A 5 -3.03 -6.09 -9.23
C GLU A 5 -2.18 -6.20 -7.98
N PHE A 6 -2.68 -6.95 -6.99
CA PHE A 6 -1.94 -7.21 -5.76
C PHE A 6 -0.61 -7.90 -6.05
N LEU A 7 -0.61 -8.94 -6.88
CA LEU A 7 0.60 -9.70 -7.20
C LEU A 7 1.68 -8.83 -7.83
N GLN A 8 1.30 -7.94 -8.72
CA GLN A 8 2.26 -7.05 -9.39
C GLN A 8 2.97 -6.14 -8.40
N VAL A 9 2.22 -5.54 -7.48
CA VAL A 9 2.78 -4.63 -6.47
C VAL A 9 3.54 -5.40 -5.39
N PHE A 10 3.00 -6.54 -4.95
CA PHE A 10 3.64 -7.37 -3.93
C PHE A 10 4.98 -7.92 -4.42
N GLN A 11 5.07 -8.27 -5.70
CA GLN A 11 6.32 -8.71 -6.33
C GLN A 11 7.38 -7.61 -6.24
N GLU A 12 6.99 -6.37 -6.46
CA GLU A 12 7.90 -5.22 -6.34
C GLU A 12 8.45 -5.12 -4.92
N LEU A 13 7.60 -5.31 -3.92
CA LEU A 13 8.01 -5.32 -2.52
C LEU A 13 9.02 -6.45 -2.25
N CYS A 14 8.72 -7.65 -2.73
CA CYS A 14 9.63 -8.80 -2.59
C CYS A 14 10.99 -8.53 -3.22
N LEU A 15 11.02 -7.96 -4.41
CA LEU A 15 12.25 -7.61 -5.10
C LEU A 15 13.06 -6.56 -4.33
N ALA A 16 12.39 -5.56 -3.78
CA ALA A 16 13.04 -4.49 -3.02
C ALA A 16 13.75 -5.02 -1.78
N PHE A 17 13.18 -6.03 -1.13
CA PHE A 17 13.73 -6.65 0.08
C PHE A 17 14.51 -7.93 -0.21
N ARG A 18 14.68 -8.29 -1.47
CA ARG A 18 15.37 -9.52 -1.90
C ARG A 18 14.77 -10.78 -1.27
N MET A 19 13.45 -10.78 -1.13
CA MET A 19 12.71 -11.93 -0.61
C MET A 19 12.15 -12.76 -1.76
N PRO A 20 12.25 -14.10 -1.69
CA PRO A 20 11.61 -14.92 -2.71
C PRO A 20 10.09 -14.79 -2.64
N LEU A 21 9.46 -14.79 -3.80
CA LEU A 21 8.00 -14.76 -3.89
C LEU A 21 7.48 -16.15 -3.59
N ASP A 22 6.91 -16.34 -2.40
CA ASP A 22 6.32 -17.60 -1.96
C ASP A 22 4.81 -17.54 -2.12
N GLU A 23 4.24 -18.50 -2.83
CA GLU A 23 2.81 -18.51 -3.14
C GLU A 23 1.94 -18.54 -1.87
N LYS A 24 2.28 -19.39 -0.91
CA LYS A 24 1.48 -19.51 0.33
C LYS A 24 1.52 -18.22 1.14
N THR A 25 2.70 -17.65 1.30
CA THR A 25 2.88 -16.36 2.01
C THR A 25 2.12 -15.26 1.29
N THR A 26 2.23 -15.19 -0.03
CA THR A 26 1.55 -14.19 -0.86
C THR A 26 0.04 -14.26 -0.66
N MET A 27 -0.54 -15.45 -0.63
CA MET A 27 -1.97 -15.64 -0.45
C MET A 27 -2.43 -15.17 0.93
N VAL A 28 -1.63 -15.38 1.97
CA VAL A 28 -1.95 -14.90 3.32
C VAL A 28 -1.98 -13.36 3.33
N TYR A 29 -0.97 -12.73 2.74
CA TYR A 29 -0.93 -11.26 2.66
C TYR A 29 -2.12 -10.72 1.87
N TYR A 30 -2.44 -11.32 0.75
CA TYR A 30 -3.59 -10.91 -0.07
C TYR A 30 -4.90 -11.02 0.71
N LYS A 31 -5.10 -12.10 1.45
CA LYS A 31 -6.31 -12.33 2.25
C LYS A 31 -6.63 -11.15 3.17
N TYR A 32 -5.60 -10.60 3.81
CA TYR A 32 -5.79 -9.52 4.78
C TYR A 32 -5.71 -8.12 4.20
N LEU A 33 -5.17 -7.98 2.99
CA LEU A 33 -4.94 -6.66 2.37
C LEU A 33 -5.90 -6.37 1.21
N LYS A 34 -6.66 -7.35 0.75
CA LYS A 34 -7.52 -7.21 -0.43
C LYS A 34 -8.63 -6.17 -0.29
N GLU A 35 -8.96 -5.76 0.93
CA GLU A 35 -9.98 -4.74 1.18
C GLU A 35 -9.54 -3.34 0.75
N PHE A 36 -8.25 -3.10 0.63
CA PHE A 36 -7.73 -1.81 0.20
C PHE A 36 -7.79 -1.70 -1.33
N THR A 37 -7.84 -0.45 -1.82
CA THR A 37 -7.76 -0.22 -3.25
C THR A 37 -6.32 -0.37 -3.72
N ILE A 38 -6.13 -0.60 -5.03
CA ILE A 38 -4.78 -0.71 -5.59
C ILE A 38 -3.99 0.59 -5.40
N ILE A 39 -4.65 1.75 -5.44
CA ILE A 39 -4.00 3.04 -5.22
C ILE A 39 -3.47 3.14 -3.79
N GLU A 40 -4.29 2.77 -2.81
CA GLU A 40 -3.90 2.76 -1.40
C GLU A 40 -2.73 1.80 -1.17
N PHE A 41 -2.80 0.62 -1.76
CA PHE A 41 -1.74 -0.39 -1.63
C PHE A 41 -0.44 0.08 -2.27
N LYS A 42 -0.48 0.64 -3.47
CA LYS A 42 0.70 1.17 -4.15
C LYS A 42 1.41 2.24 -3.32
N GLN A 43 0.64 3.17 -2.75
CA GLN A 43 1.20 4.22 -1.90
C GLN A 43 1.84 3.65 -0.63
N ALA A 44 1.18 2.68 -0.01
CA ALA A 44 1.70 2.01 1.18
C ALA A 44 3.03 1.31 0.88
N ILE A 45 3.09 0.55 -0.21
CA ILE A 45 4.29 -0.19 -0.60
C ILE A 45 5.42 0.78 -0.96
N ALA A 46 5.13 1.86 -1.69
CA ALA A 46 6.12 2.86 -2.02
C ALA A 46 6.72 3.50 -0.76
N ASN A 47 5.89 3.82 0.23
CA ASN A 47 6.35 4.36 1.50
C ASN A 47 7.25 3.37 2.24
N ILE A 48 6.89 2.09 2.26
CA ILE A 48 7.67 1.05 2.93
C ILE A 48 9.04 0.90 2.26
N ILE A 49 9.08 0.83 0.94
CA ILE A 49 10.32 0.64 0.19
C ILE A 49 11.29 1.81 0.40
N THR A 50 10.76 3.03 0.50
CA THR A 50 11.58 4.23 0.60
C THR A 50 11.89 4.67 2.04
N ASP A 51 11.31 4.01 3.04
CA ASP A 51 11.49 4.37 4.45
C ASP A 51 12.62 3.54 5.07
N ILE A 52 13.67 4.21 5.54
CA ILE A 52 14.85 3.55 6.09
C ILE A 52 14.57 2.76 7.38
N LYS A 53 13.45 3.01 8.05
CA LYS A 53 13.08 2.24 9.23
C LYS A 53 12.75 0.79 8.93
N TYR A 54 12.39 0.45 7.69
CA TYR A 54 12.05 -0.91 7.29
C TYR A 54 13.31 -1.65 6.85
N GLU A 55 14.02 -2.21 7.82
CA GLU A 55 15.24 -3.00 7.56
C GLU A 55 14.94 -4.42 7.08
N TYR A 56 13.76 -4.95 7.47
CA TYR A 56 13.34 -6.32 7.16
C TYR A 56 12.00 -6.30 6.42
N PHE A 57 11.69 -7.40 5.76
CA PHE A 57 10.41 -7.57 5.06
C PHE A 57 9.25 -7.32 6.03
N PRO A 58 8.31 -6.43 5.69
CA PRO A 58 7.26 -6.04 6.63
C PRO A 58 6.24 -7.15 6.86
N ARG A 59 5.75 -7.24 8.08
CA ARG A 59 4.65 -8.13 8.44
C ARG A 59 3.34 -7.59 7.87
N VAL A 60 2.33 -8.46 7.74
CA VAL A 60 0.99 -8.06 7.28
C VAL A 60 0.47 -6.86 8.07
N SER A 61 0.63 -6.88 9.41
CA SER A 61 0.16 -5.79 10.27
C SER A 61 0.81 -4.45 9.95
N MET A 62 2.07 -4.45 9.56
CA MET A 62 2.78 -3.23 9.19
C MET A 62 2.27 -2.67 7.87
N ILE A 63 2.07 -3.55 6.88
CA ILE A 63 1.51 -3.16 5.59
C ILE A 63 0.07 -2.66 5.76
N TYR A 64 -0.71 -3.35 6.58
CA TYR A 64 -2.08 -2.96 6.89
C TYR A 64 -2.13 -1.54 7.47
N LYS A 65 -1.25 -1.24 8.42
CA LYS A 65 -1.14 0.09 9.01
C LYS A 65 -0.79 1.14 7.96
N GLU A 66 0.18 0.86 7.10
CA GLU A 66 0.58 1.78 6.03
C GLU A 66 -0.56 2.01 5.03
N CYS A 67 -1.33 0.97 4.72
CA CYS A 67 -2.50 1.09 3.85
C CYS A 67 -3.57 1.99 4.49
N ASN A 68 -3.80 1.89 5.79
CA ASN A 68 -4.73 2.78 6.49
C ASN A 68 -4.26 4.22 6.46
N LEU A 69 -2.95 4.46 6.63
CA LEU A 69 -2.37 5.80 6.51
C LEU A 69 -2.53 6.35 5.09
N ALA A 70 -2.30 5.51 4.08
CA ALA A 70 -2.50 5.89 2.69
C ALA A 70 -3.96 6.26 2.41
N ARG A 71 -4.89 5.49 2.95
CA ARG A 71 -6.33 5.76 2.83
C ARG A 71 -6.69 7.13 3.41
N ALA A 72 -6.15 7.46 4.58
CA ALA A 72 -6.37 8.75 5.22
C ALA A 72 -5.80 9.89 4.37
N ARG A 73 -4.61 9.72 3.78
CA ARG A 73 -4.00 10.73 2.90
C ARG A 73 -4.82 10.97 1.65
N VAL A 74 -5.33 9.91 1.02
CA VAL A 74 -6.17 10.01 -0.18
C VAL A 74 -7.44 10.81 0.14
N LEU A 75 -8.10 10.51 1.27
CA LEU A 75 -9.28 11.24 1.70
C LEU A 75 -8.99 12.71 1.98
N ASN A 76 -7.87 13.00 2.65
CA ASN A 76 -7.47 14.38 2.94
C ASN A 76 -7.16 15.16 1.67
N ASN A 77 -6.49 14.56 0.70
CA ASN A 77 -6.20 15.19 -0.57
C ASN A 77 -7.48 15.52 -1.33
N GLN A 78 -8.46 14.62 -1.32
CA GLN A 78 -9.76 14.88 -1.94
C GLN A 78 -10.49 16.06 -1.28
N LYS A 79 -10.45 16.13 0.06
CA LYS A 79 -11.02 17.24 0.80
C LYS A 79 -10.34 18.57 0.46
N GLN A 80 -9.00 18.55 0.38
CA GLN A 80 -8.23 19.76 0.05
C GLN A 80 -8.54 20.25 -1.37
N GLU A 81 -8.68 19.34 -2.33
CA GLU A 81 -9.07 19.68 -3.69
C GLU A 81 -10.45 20.34 -3.74
N LEU A 82 -11.41 19.77 -2.99
CA LEU A 82 -12.75 20.35 -2.91
C LEU A 82 -12.74 21.75 -2.29
N ILE A 83 -11.96 21.94 -1.23
CA ILE A 83 -11.83 23.24 -0.56
C ILE A 83 -11.17 24.27 -1.50
N ALA A 84 -10.09 23.87 -2.18
CA ALA A 84 -9.39 24.73 -3.12
C ALA A 84 -10.31 25.16 -4.27
N THR A 85 -11.12 24.24 -4.78
CA THR A 85 -12.10 24.53 -5.83
C THR A 85 -13.16 25.54 -5.33
N THR A 86 -13.57 25.39 -4.07
CA THR A 86 -14.55 26.29 -3.46
C THR A 86 -13.97 27.69 -3.24
N GLU A 87 -12.70 27.77 -2.86
CA GLU A 87 -12.01 29.05 -2.63
C GLU A 87 -11.75 29.82 -3.90
N THR A 88 -11.69 29.17 -5.05
CA THR A 88 -11.44 29.81 -6.33
C THR A 88 -12.66 30.60 -6.84
N PHE A 89 -13.79 30.38 -6.23
CA PHE A 89 -14.99 31.10 -6.56
C PHE A 89 -15.30 32.20 -5.53
#